data_e99427dbe365bb8708f128ca14f2f172
#
_entry.id   e99427dbe365bb8708f128ca14f2f172
#
_cell.length_a   1.000
_cell.length_b   1.000
_cell.length_c   1.000
_cell.angle_alpha   90.00
_cell.angle_beta   90.00
_cell.angle_gamma   90.00
#
_symmetry.space_group_name_H-M   'P 1'
#
loop_
_entity.id
_entity.type
_entity.pdbx_description
1 polymer ?
#
loop_
_entity_poly.entity_id
_entity_poly.type
_entity_poly.pdbx_seq_one_letter_code
_entity_poly.pdbx_strand_id
1 'polypeptide(L)'
;MCMTDVVIAWVDGDDPAHKRKKAQYLTGKNETKFDDVAGAMRYRSTGEIYYCVASVLRYAPWAREIYIVTDSQDPHVDEFVAHNFPDNTIPIELVDHKVLFRGYEQYLPTFNSLAISTMLWRIPGISDSFLYFND
;
A
#
# COMPACT_ATOMS: atom_id res chain seq x y z
N MET A 1 3.69 -27.05 -4.94
CA MET A 1 4.45 -25.81 -5.22
C MET A 1 3.94 -24.70 -4.35
N CYS A 2 4.80 -24.07 -3.58
CA CYS A 2 4.45 -22.88 -2.82
C CYS A 2 4.34 -21.69 -3.79
N MET A 3 3.13 -21.16 -3.93
CA MET A 3 2.91 -19.91 -4.65
C MET A 3 3.04 -18.76 -3.65
N THR A 4 3.85 -17.76 -3.99
CA THR A 4 4.11 -16.62 -3.13
C THR A 4 3.63 -15.35 -3.81
N ASP A 5 2.81 -14.59 -3.09
CA ASP A 5 2.38 -13.26 -3.51
C ASP A 5 3.32 -12.18 -2.99
N VAL A 6 3.25 -11.02 -3.56
CA VAL A 6 3.96 -9.83 -3.09
C VAL A 6 2.92 -8.77 -2.69
N VAL A 7 3.08 -8.22 -1.50
CA VAL A 7 2.22 -7.15 -1.00
C VAL A 7 3.07 -5.90 -0.77
N ILE A 8 2.66 -4.80 -1.37
CA ILE A 8 3.32 -3.50 -1.23
C ILE A 8 2.32 -2.54 -0.58
N ALA A 9 2.66 -2.00 0.58
CA ALA A 9 1.88 -0.93 1.19
C ALA A 9 2.38 0.40 0.64
N TRP A 10 1.44 1.19 0.09
CA TRP A 10 1.78 2.48 -0.49
C TRP A 10 0.71 3.52 -0.21
N VAL A 11 1.15 4.71 0.15
CA VAL A 11 0.28 5.88 0.32
C VAL A 11 1.04 7.12 -0.16
N ASP A 12 0.42 7.89 -1.03
CA ASP A 12 0.94 9.21 -1.40
C ASP A 12 0.54 10.25 -0.35
N GLY A 13 1.49 10.63 0.47
CA GLY A 13 1.29 11.64 1.51
C GLY A 13 1.10 13.06 0.98
N ASP A 14 1.42 13.31 -0.27
CA ASP A 14 1.24 14.62 -0.92
C ASP A 14 -0.13 14.77 -1.57
N ASP A 15 -0.91 13.71 -1.67
CA ASP A 15 -2.28 13.77 -2.16
C ASP A 15 -3.14 14.69 -1.27
N PRO A 16 -3.80 15.72 -1.87
CA PRO A 16 -4.64 16.65 -1.10
C PRO A 16 -5.77 15.98 -0.32
N ALA A 17 -6.36 14.91 -0.85
CA ALA A 17 -7.41 14.16 -0.15
C ALA A 17 -6.85 13.44 1.07
N HIS A 18 -5.68 12.84 0.95
CA HIS A 18 -5.00 12.18 2.07
C HIS A 18 -4.59 13.19 3.15
N LYS A 19 -4.05 14.34 2.74
CA LYS A 19 -3.70 15.43 3.67
C LYS A 19 -4.91 15.94 4.45
N ARG A 20 -6.07 16.07 3.81
CA ARG A 20 -7.32 16.46 4.48
C ARG A 20 -7.76 15.42 5.51
N LYS A 21 -7.74 14.14 5.16
CA LYS A 21 -8.07 13.06 6.09
C LYS A 21 -7.16 13.08 7.31
N LYS A 22 -5.87 13.23 7.08
CA LYS A 22 -4.87 13.30 8.15
C LYS A 22 -5.11 14.49 9.08
N ALA A 23 -5.35 15.68 8.51
CA ALA A 23 -5.62 16.88 9.29
C ALA A 23 -6.88 16.72 10.16
N GLN A 24 -7.97 16.15 9.60
CA GLN A 24 -9.19 15.87 10.36
C GLN A 24 -8.96 14.86 11.49
N TYR A 25 -8.14 13.85 11.25
CA TYR A 25 -7.80 12.86 12.27
C TYR A 25 -6.99 13.48 13.41
N LEU A 26 -6.04 14.36 13.10
CA LEU A 26 -5.18 15.02 14.10
C LEU A 26 -5.93 16.09 14.91
N THR A 27 -6.88 16.79 14.32
CA THR A 27 -7.67 17.78 15.06
C THR A 27 -8.59 17.17 16.13
N GLY A 28 -8.91 15.89 16.01
CA GLY A 28 -9.69 15.16 17.02
C GLY A 28 -8.85 14.58 18.18
N LYS A 29 -7.53 14.72 18.13
CA LYS A 29 -6.61 14.22 19.17
C LYS A 29 -5.67 15.34 19.60
N ASN A 30 -5.57 15.57 20.92
CA ASN A 30 -4.66 16.57 21.46
C ASN A 30 -3.24 16.37 20.91
N GLU A 31 -2.69 17.46 20.39
CA GLU A 31 -1.35 17.58 19.86
C GLU A 31 -0.32 17.22 20.92
N THR A 32 0.11 15.98 21.01
CA THR A 32 1.33 15.68 21.76
C THR A 32 1.96 14.39 21.26
N LYS A 33 3.15 14.48 20.75
CA LYS A 33 4.11 13.37 20.45
C LYS A 33 3.79 12.45 19.26
N PHE A 34 2.71 12.65 18.53
CA PHE A 34 2.42 11.84 17.33
C PHE A 34 2.90 12.48 16.02
N ASP A 35 3.37 13.73 16.07
CA ASP A 35 3.88 14.41 14.87
C ASP A 35 5.07 13.66 14.25
N ASP A 36 5.91 13.04 15.04
CA ASP A 36 7.06 12.29 14.55
C ASP A 36 6.66 10.98 13.86
N VAL A 37 5.61 10.33 14.33
CA VAL A 37 5.13 9.06 13.76
C VAL A 37 4.28 9.28 12.51
N ALA A 38 3.54 10.39 12.48
CA ALA A 38 2.70 10.80 11.36
C ALA A 38 3.32 11.94 10.53
N GLY A 39 4.62 12.20 10.70
CA GLY A 39 5.33 13.30 10.06
C GLY A 39 5.24 13.27 8.53
N ALA A 40 5.25 14.44 7.90
CA ALA A 40 5.09 14.61 6.46
C ALA A 40 6.15 13.83 5.65
N MET A 41 7.37 13.71 6.19
CA MET A 41 8.46 12.98 5.53
C MET A 41 8.19 11.48 5.40
N ARG A 42 7.42 10.91 6.32
CA ARG A 42 7.14 9.47 6.36
C ARG A 42 6.16 9.02 5.27
N TYR A 43 5.33 9.94 4.81
CA TYR A 43 4.31 9.66 3.79
C TYR A 43 4.59 10.38 2.48
N ARG A 44 5.77 10.97 2.34
CA ARG A 44 6.17 11.62 1.09
C ARG A 44 6.47 10.56 0.05
N SER A 45 5.76 10.62 -1.07
CA SER A 45 6.03 9.75 -2.21
C SER A 45 6.97 10.45 -3.18
N THR A 46 8.08 9.80 -3.50
CA THR A 46 9.02 10.26 -4.53
C THR A 46 9.08 9.29 -5.71
N GLY A 47 8.03 8.47 -5.87
CA GLY A 47 7.95 7.50 -6.96
C GLY A 47 8.55 6.14 -6.62
N GLU A 48 8.84 5.86 -5.36
CA GLU A 48 9.40 4.58 -4.90
C GLU A 48 8.55 3.39 -5.32
N ILE A 49 7.23 3.56 -5.41
CA ILE A 49 6.31 2.49 -5.82
C ILE A 49 6.69 1.92 -7.19
N TYR A 50 7.09 2.75 -8.13
CA TYR A 50 7.49 2.31 -9.47
C TYR A 50 8.78 1.48 -9.41
N TYR A 51 9.76 1.89 -8.61
CA TYR A 51 10.99 1.15 -8.40
C TYR A 51 10.75 -0.17 -7.68
N CYS A 52 9.87 -0.18 -6.69
CA CYS A 52 9.50 -1.38 -5.95
C CYS A 52 8.85 -2.40 -6.88
N VAL A 53 7.87 -2.00 -7.67
CA VAL A 53 7.21 -2.87 -8.65
C VAL A 53 8.22 -3.35 -9.70
N ALA A 54 9.03 -2.46 -10.24
CA ALA A 54 10.05 -2.82 -11.22
C ALA A 54 11.02 -3.86 -10.68
N SER A 55 11.47 -3.72 -9.43
CA SER A 55 12.39 -4.68 -8.83
C SER A 55 11.74 -6.05 -8.63
N VAL A 56 10.46 -6.10 -8.26
CA VAL A 56 9.72 -7.37 -8.16
C VAL A 56 9.63 -8.04 -9.53
N LEU A 57 9.22 -7.31 -10.56
CA LEU A 57 9.09 -7.86 -11.91
C LEU A 57 10.42 -8.36 -12.47
N ARG A 58 11.51 -7.70 -12.14
CA ARG A 58 12.83 -8.05 -12.63
C ARG A 58 13.50 -9.18 -11.85
N TYR A 59 13.39 -9.15 -10.52
CA TYR A 59 14.16 -10.04 -9.65
C TYR A 59 13.33 -11.12 -8.96
N ALA A 60 12.00 -10.99 -8.98
CA ALA A 60 11.08 -11.99 -8.43
C ALA A 60 10.02 -12.41 -9.46
N PRO A 61 10.42 -12.83 -10.67
CA PRO A 61 9.47 -13.21 -11.72
C PRO A 61 8.63 -14.44 -11.36
N TRP A 62 8.96 -15.13 -10.30
CA TRP A 62 8.23 -16.26 -9.74
C TRP A 62 7.01 -15.83 -8.92
N ALA A 63 6.84 -14.54 -8.63
CA ALA A 63 5.69 -14.05 -7.88
C ALA A 63 4.38 -14.37 -8.60
N ARG A 64 3.38 -14.84 -7.86
CA ARG A 64 2.07 -15.16 -8.42
C ARG A 64 1.26 -13.90 -8.73
N GLU A 65 1.22 -12.97 -7.80
CA GLU A 65 0.45 -11.72 -7.90
C GLU A 65 1.09 -10.63 -7.05
N ILE A 66 0.90 -9.39 -7.46
CA ILE A 66 1.32 -8.21 -6.69
C ILE A 66 0.07 -7.49 -6.22
N TYR A 67 -0.06 -7.30 -4.90
CA TYR A 67 -1.11 -6.49 -4.29
C TYR A 67 -0.51 -5.18 -3.80
N ILE A 68 -1.10 -4.07 -4.20
CA ILE A 68 -0.74 -2.75 -3.71
C ILE A 68 -1.85 -2.29 -2.76
N VAL A 69 -1.53 -2.21 -1.47
CA VAL A 69 -2.45 -1.79 -0.43
C VAL A 69 -2.34 -0.28 -0.26
N THR A 70 -3.46 0.41 -0.40
CA THR A 70 -3.49 1.88 -0.45
C THR A 70 -4.75 2.46 0.19
N ASP A 71 -4.75 3.76 0.45
CA ASP A 71 -5.89 4.49 1.00
C ASP A 71 -6.61 5.26 -0.11
N SER A 72 -7.47 4.56 -0.86
CA SER A 72 -8.31 5.14 -1.93
C SER A 72 -7.49 5.93 -2.97
N GLN A 73 -6.30 5.48 -3.26
CA GLN A 73 -5.37 6.12 -4.20
C GLN A 73 -5.02 5.16 -5.34
N ASP A 74 -4.68 5.70 -6.49
CA ASP A 74 -4.22 4.93 -7.64
C ASP A 74 -2.85 5.45 -8.09
N PRO A 75 -1.78 4.65 -7.95
CA PRO A 75 -0.45 5.06 -8.39
C PRO A 75 -0.23 4.96 -9.89
N HIS A 76 -1.25 4.51 -10.67
CA HIS A 76 -1.15 4.31 -12.13
C HIS A 76 0.00 3.40 -12.54
N VAL A 77 0.23 2.35 -11.78
CA VAL A 77 1.30 1.38 -12.04
C VAL A 77 1.07 0.63 -13.35
N ASP A 78 -0.19 0.46 -13.76
CA ASP A 78 -0.54 -0.26 -14.99
C ASP A 78 0.13 0.37 -16.22
N GLU A 79 0.09 1.68 -16.33
CA GLU A 79 0.72 2.41 -17.43
C GLU A 79 2.24 2.25 -17.41
N PHE A 80 2.82 2.36 -16.24
CA PHE A 80 4.25 2.17 -16.04
C PHE A 80 4.70 0.77 -16.45
N VAL A 81 3.97 -0.26 -16.03
CA VAL A 81 4.27 -1.66 -16.36
C VAL A 81 4.09 -1.93 -17.85
N ALA A 82 3.01 -1.44 -18.44
CA ALA A 82 2.76 -1.61 -19.87
C ALA A 82 3.86 -0.99 -20.73
N HIS A 83 4.41 0.15 -20.28
CA HIS A 83 5.48 0.84 -21.01
C HIS A 83 6.86 0.19 -20.82
N ASN A 84 7.20 -0.19 -19.59
CA ASN A 84 8.55 -0.66 -19.25
C ASN A 84 8.70 -2.18 -19.22
N PHE A 85 7.61 -2.92 -19.02
CA PHE A 85 7.58 -4.37 -18.92
C PHE A 85 6.43 -4.93 -19.77
N PRO A 86 6.47 -4.74 -21.10
CA PRO A 86 5.35 -5.12 -21.98
C PRO A 86 5.07 -6.64 -21.98
N ASP A 87 6.05 -7.46 -21.60
CA ASP A 87 5.90 -8.92 -21.54
C ASP A 87 5.47 -9.43 -20.16
N ASN A 88 5.17 -8.52 -19.23
CA ASN A 88 4.75 -8.90 -17.88
C ASN A 88 3.43 -9.69 -17.91
N THR A 89 3.42 -10.80 -17.18
CA THR A 89 2.23 -11.65 -16.98
C THR A 89 1.78 -11.70 -15.54
N ILE A 90 2.49 -11.05 -14.61
CA ILE A 90 2.14 -11.04 -13.18
C ILE A 90 1.01 -10.02 -12.99
N PRO A 91 -0.18 -10.44 -12.50
CA PRO A 91 -1.27 -9.50 -12.20
C PRO A 91 -0.88 -8.54 -11.08
N ILE A 92 -1.32 -7.30 -11.20
CA ILE A 92 -1.16 -6.27 -10.18
C ILE A 92 -2.53 -5.77 -9.80
N GLU A 93 -2.88 -5.84 -8.52
CA GLU A 93 -4.19 -5.46 -8.01
C GLU A 93 -4.05 -4.41 -6.91
N LEU A 94 -4.89 -3.38 -6.96
CA LEU A 94 -5.02 -2.40 -5.89
C LEU A 94 -5.99 -2.91 -4.83
N VAL A 95 -5.61 -2.81 -3.57
CA VAL A 95 -6.45 -3.19 -2.44
C VAL A 95 -6.59 -1.99 -1.52
N ASP A 96 -7.81 -1.49 -1.38
CA ASP A 96 -8.08 -0.37 -0.48
C ASP A 96 -8.07 -0.81 0.99
N HIS A 97 -7.66 0.08 1.89
CA HIS A 97 -7.71 -0.17 3.32
C HIS A 97 -9.11 -0.60 3.79
N LYS A 98 -10.17 -0.11 3.16
CA LYS A 98 -11.55 -0.48 3.48
C LYS A 98 -11.83 -1.96 3.28
N VAL A 99 -11.15 -2.61 2.35
CA VAL A 99 -11.27 -4.06 2.14
C VAL A 99 -10.68 -4.82 3.31
N LEU A 100 -9.52 -4.40 3.80
CA LEU A 100 -8.83 -5.03 4.93
C LEU A 100 -9.60 -4.84 6.24
N PHE A 101 -10.21 -3.67 6.41
CA PHE A 101 -10.92 -3.32 7.64
C PHE A 101 -12.42 -3.52 7.55
N ARG A 102 -12.90 -4.36 6.62
CA ARG A 102 -14.33 -4.71 6.53
C ARG A 102 -14.83 -5.27 7.86
N GLY A 103 -15.84 -4.64 8.45
CA GLY A 103 -16.34 -4.95 9.79
C GLY A 103 -15.64 -4.17 10.91
N TYR A 104 -14.56 -3.47 10.60
CA TYR A 104 -13.75 -2.68 11.55
C TYR A 104 -13.52 -1.26 11.03
N GLU A 105 -14.45 -0.72 10.26
CA GLU A 105 -14.34 0.58 9.60
C GLU A 105 -14.17 1.74 10.57
N GLN A 106 -14.58 1.56 11.84
CA GLN A 106 -14.38 2.56 12.90
C GLN A 106 -12.90 2.88 13.17
N TYR A 107 -11.99 2.01 12.74
CA TYR A 107 -10.54 2.22 12.88
C TYR A 107 -9.92 2.94 11.68
N LEU A 108 -10.70 3.25 10.65
CA LEU A 108 -10.27 4.02 9.49
C LEU A 108 -10.66 5.50 9.62
N PRO A 109 -9.89 6.44 9.06
CA PRO A 109 -8.59 6.20 8.44
C PRO A 109 -7.53 5.83 9.47
N THR A 110 -6.60 4.96 9.08
CA THR A 110 -5.45 4.61 9.91
C THR A 110 -4.16 5.11 9.26
N PHE A 111 -3.31 5.72 10.05
CA PHE A 111 -1.98 6.19 9.66
C PHE A 111 -0.89 5.34 10.32
N ASN A 112 -1.28 4.17 10.83
CA ASN A 112 -0.40 3.23 11.50
C ASN A 112 -0.13 2.04 10.59
N SER A 113 1.10 1.96 10.07
CA SER A 113 1.53 0.87 9.19
C SER A 113 1.48 -0.50 9.86
N LEU A 114 1.65 -0.55 11.18
CA LEU A 114 1.53 -1.80 11.93
C LEU A 114 0.09 -2.33 11.92
N ALA A 115 -0.90 -1.44 12.07
CA ALA A 115 -2.31 -1.83 12.00
C ALA A 115 -2.64 -2.39 10.60
N ILE A 116 -2.12 -1.78 9.55
CA ILE A 116 -2.31 -2.26 8.17
C ILE A 116 -1.64 -3.62 8.00
N SER A 117 -0.40 -3.78 8.43
CA SER A 117 0.34 -5.04 8.27
C SER A 117 -0.31 -6.22 8.97
N THR A 118 -0.99 -5.99 10.10
CA THR A 118 -1.71 -7.06 10.82
C THR A 118 -2.98 -7.54 10.11
N MET A 119 -3.45 -6.81 9.11
CA MET A 119 -4.68 -7.09 8.38
C MET A 119 -4.45 -7.63 6.96
N LEU A 120 -3.21 -7.79 6.52
CA LEU A 120 -2.88 -8.20 5.14
C LEU A 120 -3.44 -9.57 4.77
N TRP A 121 -3.58 -10.47 5.73
CA TRP A 121 -4.16 -11.79 5.52
C TRP A 121 -5.62 -11.74 5.04
N ARG A 122 -6.29 -10.58 5.18
CA ARG A 122 -7.67 -10.36 4.75
C ARG A 122 -7.79 -9.97 3.27
N ILE A 123 -6.69 -9.81 2.56
CA ILE A 123 -6.72 -9.55 1.11
C ILE A 123 -7.41 -10.72 0.41
N PRO A 124 -8.50 -10.49 -0.34
CA PRO A 124 -9.20 -11.57 -1.04
C PRO A 124 -8.27 -12.28 -2.02
N GLY A 125 -8.18 -13.60 -1.90
CA GLY A 125 -7.37 -14.42 -2.80
C GLY A 125 -5.88 -14.47 -2.50
N ILE A 126 -5.42 -13.85 -1.41
CA ILE A 126 -3.99 -13.88 -1.06
C ILE A 126 -3.52 -15.31 -0.76
N SER A 127 -2.29 -15.62 -1.19
CA SER A 127 -1.63 -16.88 -0.89
C SER A 127 -1.28 -17.00 0.60
N ASP A 128 -1.15 -18.23 1.10
CA ASP A 128 -0.68 -18.48 2.46
C ASP A 128 0.74 -17.99 2.71
N SER A 129 1.52 -17.82 1.64
CA SER A 129 2.86 -17.28 1.68
C SER A 129 2.92 -15.99 0.87
N PHE A 130 3.39 -14.90 1.49
CA PHE A 130 3.59 -13.63 0.78
C PHE A 130 4.78 -12.86 1.36
N LEU A 131 5.40 -12.05 0.51
CA LEU A 131 6.41 -11.07 0.90
C LEU A 131 5.73 -9.71 1.08
N TYR A 132 6.09 -9.00 2.11
CA TYR A 132 5.57 -7.68 2.41
C TYR A 132 6.65 -6.62 2.30
N PHE A 133 6.37 -5.58 1.51
CA PHE A 133 7.23 -4.41 1.38
C PHE A 133 6.47 -3.17 1.82
N ASN A 134 7.11 -2.39 2.67
CA ASN A 134 6.62 -1.08 3.07
C ASN A 134 7.37 -0.04 2.24
N ASP A 135 6.65 0.61 1.35
CA ASP A 135 7.21 1.63 0.46
C ASP A 135 7.39 2.97 1.19
#